data_93ee224b240476ff880471c901af08af
#
_entry.id   93ee224b240476ff880471c901af08af
#
_cell.length_a   1.000
_cell.length_b   1.000
_cell.length_c   1.000
_cell.angle_alpha   90.00
_cell.angle_beta   90.00
_cell.angle_gamma   90.00
#
_symmetry.space_group_name_H-M   'P 1'
#
loop_
_entity.id
_entity.type
_entity.pdbx_description
1 polymer ?
#
loop_
_entity_poly.entity_id
_entity_poly.type
_entity_poly.pdbx_seq_one_letter_code
_entity_poly.pdbx_strand_id
1 'polypeptide(L)'
;LEHCIHRLKEIRERERLGPSTGSIVEAAVARNIPWIRLGKNSLVQLGYGVNQQRFQATITGLTSSIAVDIACNKELTKNMLEDAAIPVPSGDLVVDEEDLEYVIKKIGYPLVLKPLDGNHGKGASINVKDWEAAKIGLEHAQKYGRKVIVEKYISGYDFRILVINHKM
;
A
#
# COMPACT_ATOMS: atom_id res chain seq x y z
N LEU A 1 -4.13 -4.40 -40.75
CA LEU A 1 -2.96 -4.81 -39.94
C LEU A 1 -2.89 -4.06 -38.61
N GLU A 2 -3.00 -2.71 -38.61
CA GLU A 2 -2.95 -1.88 -37.40
C GLU A 2 -4.01 -2.25 -36.37
N HIS A 3 -5.25 -2.47 -36.78
CA HIS A 3 -6.33 -2.93 -35.90
C HIS A 3 -6.00 -4.27 -35.23
N CYS A 4 -5.43 -5.23 -35.98
CA CYS A 4 -5.01 -6.50 -35.40
C CYS A 4 -3.90 -6.34 -34.37
N ILE A 5 -2.90 -5.49 -34.67
CA ILE A 5 -1.80 -5.18 -33.74
C ILE A 5 -2.35 -4.51 -32.46
N HIS A 6 -3.27 -3.56 -32.61
CA HIS A 6 -3.90 -2.90 -31.47
C HIS A 6 -4.64 -3.93 -30.57
N ARG A 7 -5.44 -4.80 -31.18
CA ARG A 7 -6.17 -5.84 -30.47
C ARG A 7 -5.25 -6.82 -29.76
N LEU A 8 -4.15 -7.20 -30.36
CA LEU A 8 -3.14 -8.08 -29.71
C LEU A 8 -2.47 -7.39 -28.52
N LYS A 9 -2.20 -6.10 -28.60
CA LYS A 9 -1.67 -5.31 -27.48
C LYS A 9 -2.67 -5.26 -26.31
N GLU A 10 -3.94 -5.01 -26.58
CA GLU A 10 -5.00 -5.03 -25.55
C GLU A 10 -5.09 -6.40 -24.87
N ILE A 11 -5.07 -7.48 -25.64
CA ILE A 11 -5.09 -8.85 -25.09
C ILE A 11 -3.86 -9.09 -24.23
N ARG A 12 -2.68 -8.72 -24.69
CA ARG A 12 -1.43 -8.84 -23.93
C ARG A 12 -1.49 -8.08 -22.61
N GLU A 13 -1.97 -6.84 -22.61
CA GLU A 13 -2.07 -6.04 -21.38
C GLU A 13 -3.07 -6.63 -20.39
N ARG A 14 -4.19 -7.17 -20.88
CA ARG A 14 -5.20 -7.83 -20.04
C ARG A 14 -4.72 -9.14 -19.45
N GLU A 15 -3.97 -9.92 -20.22
CA GLU A 15 -3.57 -11.28 -19.86
C GLU A 15 -2.20 -11.33 -19.17
N ARG A 16 -1.40 -10.27 -19.22
CA ARG A 16 -0.08 -10.26 -18.57
C ARG A 16 -0.20 -10.35 -17.06
N LEU A 17 0.80 -10.94 -16.43
CA LEU A 17 0.99 -10.85 -14.99
C LEU A 17 1.36 -9.41 -14.61
N GLY A 18 0.90 -8.95 -13.44
CA GLY A 18 1.36 -7.68 -12.88
C GLY A 18 2.89 -7.66 -12.68
N PRO A 19 3.50 -6.46 -12.56
CA PRO A 19 4.96 -6.35 -12.59
C PRO A 19 5.66 -7.20 -11.53
N SER A 20 5.18 -7.20 -10.29
CA SER A 20 5.80 -8.00 -9.21
C SER A 20 5.69 -9.50 -9.46
N THR A 21 4.49 -9.97 -9.87
CA THR A 21 4.26 -11.40 -10.18
C THR A 21 5.08 -11.82 -11.39
N GLY A 22 5.15 -10.97 -12.41
CA GLY A 22 5.95 -11.23 -13.64
C GLY A 22 7.43 -11.39 -13.31
N SER A 23 8.01 -10.47 -12.54
CA SER A 23 9.44 -10.54 -12.15
C SER A 23 9.77 -11.80 -11.35
N ILE A 24 8.87 -12.24 -10.47
CA ILE A 24 9.08 -13.51 -9.72
C ILE A 24 9.04 -14.72 -10.68
N VAL A 25 8.08 -14.73 -11.61
CA VAL A 25 7.98 -15.79 -12.61
C VAL A 25 9.21 -15.81 -13.53
N GLU A 26 9.68 -14.66 -14.02
CA GLU A 26 10.89 -14.55 -14.82
C GLU A 26 12.12 -15.07 -14.07
N ALA A 27 12.24 -14.75 -12.79
CA ALA A 27 13.31 -15.25 -11.94
C ALA A 27 13.22 -16.77 -11.72
N ALA A 28 12.02 -17.34 -11.67
CA ALA A 28 11.80 -18.78 -11.58
C ALA A 28 12.18 -19.47 -12.90
N VAL A 29 11.76 -18.92 -14.04
CA VAL A 29 12.12 -19.44 -15.39
C VAL A 29 13.63 -19.45 -15.59
N ALA A 30 14.32 -18.38 -15.20
CA ALA A 30 15.79 -18.31 -15.28
C ALA A 30 16.51 -19.36 -14.42
N ARG A 31 15.81 -19.98 -13.47
CA ARG A 31 16.31 -21.06 -12.60
C ARG A 31 15.78 -22.45 -12.97
N ASN A 32 15.12 -22.55 -14.12
CA ASN A 32 14.44 -23.77 -14.57
C ASN A 32 13.39 -24.29 -13.58
N ILE A 33 12.76 -23.39 -12.82
CA ILE A 33 11.64 -23.72 -11.93
C ILE A 33 10.36 -23.67 -12.75
N PRO A 34 9.63 -24.80 -12.89
CA PRO A 34 8.38 -24.83 -13.62
C PRO A 34 7.33 -24.00 -12.88
N TRP A 35 6.42 -23.38 -13.64
CA TRP A 35 5.36 -22.57 -13.09
C TRP A 35 4.05 -22.75 -13.81
N ILE A 36 2.94 -22.44 -13.14
CA ILE A 36 1.61 -22.44 -13.70
C ILE A 36 0.78 -21.30 -13.08
N ARG A 37 0.04 -20.57 -13.91
CA ARG A 37 -0.94 -19.58 -13.45
C ARG A 37 -2.23 -20.30 -13.05
N LEU A 38 -2.70 -20.04 -11.84
CA LEU A 38 -3.94 -20.61 -11.32
C LEU A 38 -5.10 -19.59 -11.47
N GLY A 39 -5.93 -19.83 -12.48
CA GLY A 39 -7.04 -18.93 -12.80
C GLY A 39 -6.60 -17.68 -13.58
N LYS A 40 -7.43 -16.62 -13.52
CA LYS A 40 -7.24 -15.38 -14.31
C LYS A 40 -6.46 -14.28 -13.59
N ASN A 41 -6.30 -14.41 -12.28
CA ASN A 41 -5.64 -13.41 -11.44
C ASN A 41 -4.13 -13.65 -11.35
N SER A 42 -3.46 -12.96 -10.42
CA SER A 42 -2.02 -13.06 -10.20
C SER A 42 -1.59 -14.27 -9.33
N LEU A 43 -2.47 -15.24 -9.09
CA LEU A 43 -2.12 -16.45 -8.34
C LEU A 43 -1.28 -17.37 -9.22
N VAL A 44 -0.09 -17.69 -8.75
CA VAL A 44 0.89 -18.53 -9.44
C VAL A 44 1.39 -19.63 -8.52
N GLN A 45 1.59 -20.80 -9.09
CA GLN A 45 2.30 -21.90 -8.46
C GLN A 45 3.67 -22.08 -9.12
N LEU A 46 4.71 -22.19 -8.32
CA LEU A 46 6.06 -22.58 -8.71
C LEU A 46 6.31 -24.01 -8.25
N GLY A 47 6.95 -24.81 -9.08
CA GLY A 47 7.25 -26.21 -8.78
C GLY A 47 6.02 -27.11 -8.74
N TYR A 48 6.26 -28.38 -8.44
CA TYR A 48 5.23 -29.44 -8.39
C TYR A 48 5.36 -30.28 -7.13
N GLY A 49 4.28 -31.02 -6.81
CA GLY A 49 4.24 -31.98 -5.72
C GLY A 49 4.57 -31.34 -4.35
N VAL A 50 5.41 -31.99 -3.59
CA VAL A 50 5.78 -31.56 -2.23
C VAL A 50 6.60 -30.27 -2.19
N ASN A 51 7.25 -29.92 -3.31
CA ASN A 51 8.08 -28.69 -3.44
C ASN A 51 7.31 -27.52 -4.02
N GLN A 52 5.99 -27.67 -4.30
CA GLN A 52 5.20 -26.56 -4.83
C GLN A 52 5.12 -25.40 -3.86
N GLN A 53 5.24 -24.19 -4.39
CA GLN A 53 5.03 -22.94 -3.65
C GLN A 53 4.01 -22.09 -4.39
N ARG A 54 3.09 -21.48 -3.67
CA ARG A 54 2.09 -20.58 -4.26
C ARG A 54 2.32 -19.17 -3.78
N PHE A 55 2.09 -18.22 -4.68
CA PHE A 55 2.13 -16.81 -4.34
C PHE A 55 1.13 -16.03 -5.19
N GLN A 56 0.69 -14.90 -4.67
CA GLN A 56 -0.19 -13.96 -5.34
C GLN A 56 0.36 -12.54 -5.14
N ALA A 57 0.67 -11.86 -6.23
CA ALA A 57 1.45 -10.61 -6.20
C ALA A 57 2.78 -10.81 -5.45
N THR A 58 2.88 -10.41 -4.19
CA THR A 58 4.04 -10.62 -3.31
C THR A 58 3.71 -11.41 -2.04
N ILE A 59 2.45 -11.83 -1.89
CA ILE A 59 1.99 -12.65 -0.77
C ILE A 59 2.31 -14.10 -1.07
N THR A 60 3.02 -14.77 -0.17
CA THR A 60 3.41 -16.18 -0.29
C THR A 60 2.59 -17.08 0.63
N GLY A 61 2.68 -18.38 0.45
CA GLY A 61 2.06 -19.35 1.35
C GLY A 61 2.57 -19.30 2.80
N LEU A 62 3.68 -18.60 3.05
CA LEU A 62 4.23 -18.36 4.40
C LEU A 62 3.73 -17.04 5.02
N THR A 63 3.06 -16.19 4.27
CA THR A 63 2.45 -14.95 4.77
C THR A 63 1.11 -15.30 5.39
N SER A 64 0.98 -15.10 6.70
CA SER A 64 -0.30 -15.37 7.39
C SER A 64 -1.37 -14.34 7.00
N SER A 65 -2.65 -14.74 7.07
CA SER A 65 -3.78 -13.81 6.86
C SER A 65 -3.77 -12.69 7.88
N ILE A 66 -3.39 -12.96 9.13
CA ILE A 66 -3.26 -11.95 10.18
C ILE A 66 -2.22 -10.89 9.79
N ALA A 67 -1.08 -11.30 9.22
CA ALA A 67 -0.06 -10.35 8.76
C ALA A 67 -0.57 -9.47 7.61
N VAL A 68 -1.40 -10.02 6.72
CA VAL A 68 -2.04 -9.26 5.63
C VAL A 68 -3.03 -8.25 6.21
N ASP A 69 -3.88 -8.68 7.16
CA ASP A 69 -4.87 -7.81 7.80
C ASP A 69 -4.19 -6.64 8.54
N ILE A 70 -3.12 -6.91 9.29
CA ILE A 70 -2.30 -5.88 9.94
C ILE A 70 -1.75 -4.89 8.90
N ALA A 71 -1.09 -5.40 7.86
CA ALA A 71 -0.47 -4.56 6.83
C ALA A 71 -1.48 -3.71 6.03
N CYS A 72 -2.72 -4.17 5.92
CA CYS A 72 -3.82 -3.42 5.28
C CYS A 72 -4.47 -2.39 6.21
N ASN A 73 -4.29 -2.49 7.52
CA ASN A 73 -4.86 -1.58 8.50
C ASN A 73 -3.79 -0.58 8.99
N LYS A 74 -3.81 0.64 8.45
CA LYS A 74 -2.81 1.68 8.75
C LYS A 74 -2.79 2.08 10.23
N GLU A 75 -3.95 2.13 10.88
CA GLU A 75 -4.07 2.48 12.30
C GLU A 75 -3.45 1.38 13.17
N LEU A 76 -3.86 0.13 12.94
CA LEU A 76 -3.33 -1.01 13.69
C LEU A 76 -1.80 -1.14 13.49
N THR A 77 -1.33 -1.02 12.25
CA THR A 77 0.10 -1.05 11.95
C THR A 77 0.86 0.04 12.71
N LYS A 78 0.33 1.26 12.72
CA LYS A 78 0.94 2.39 13.42
C LYS A 78 1.02 2.12 14.92
N ASN A 79 -0.08 1.70 15.55
CA ASN A 79 -0.11 1.40 16.98
C ASN A 79 0.91 0.31 17.35
N MET A 80 0.98 -0.77 16.57
CA MET A 80 1.97 -1.83 16.79
C MET A 80 3.42 -1.35 16.66
N LEU A 81 3.70 -0.42 15.74
CA LEU A 81 5.02 0.16 15.60
C LEU A 81 5.36 1.08 16.80
N GLU A 82 4.40 1.89 17.26
CA GLU A 82 4.54 2.72 18.45
C GLU A 82 4.80 1.88 19.71
N ASP A 83 4.03 0.81 19.91
CA ASP A 83 4.20 -0.13 21.02
C ASP A 83 5.58 -0.80 21.00
N ALA A 84 6.12 -1.02 19.81
CA ALA A 84 7.47 -1.54 19.61
C ALA A 84 8.58 -0.45 19.70
N ALA A 85 8.23 0.78 20.09
CA ALA A 85 9.12 1.94 20.14
C ALA A 85 9.81 2.28 18.80
N ILE A 86 9.16 1.93 17.67
CA ILE A 86 9.60 2.30 16.33
C ILE A 86 9.01 3.68 16.00
N PRO A 87 9.85 4.66 15.61
CA PRO A 87 9.37 5.99 15.28
C PRO A 87 8.33 6.00 14.16
N VAL A 88 7.18 6.59 14.41
CA VAL A 88 6.13 6.85 13.42
C VAL A 88 5.69 8.32 13.48
N PRO A 89 5.11 8.89 12.43
CA PRO A 89 4.61 10.25 12.47
C PRO A 89 3.53 10.42 13.54
N SER A 90 3.70 11.39 14.45
CA SER A 90 2.68 11.71 15.46
C SER A 90 1.39 12.19 14.77
N GLY A 91 0.25 11.76 15.24
CA GLY A 91 -1.05 12.14 14.68
C GLY A 91 -2.17 11.24 15.15
N ASP A 92 -3.37 11.53 14.66
CA ASP A 92 -4.58 10.84 15.12
C ASP A 92 -5.63 10.75 14.01
N LEU A 93 -6.71 10.00 14.27
CA LEU A 93 -7.89 9.95 13.40
C LEU A 93 -8.82 11.13 13.68
N VAL A 94 -9.36 11.69 12.62
CA VAL A 94 -10.23 12.87 12.61
C VAL A 94 -11.48 12.56 11.79
N VAL A 95 -12.64 12.96 12.30
CA VAL A 95 -13.92 12.80 11.59
C VAL A 95 -14.63 14.14 11.34
N ASP A 96 -14.24 15.21 12.05
CA ASP A 96 -14.81 16.55 11.92
C ASP A 96 -13.77 17.65 12.23
N GLU A 97 -14.20 18.90 12.16
CA GLU A 97 -13.32 20.04 12.41
C GLU A 97 -12.91 20.17 13.89
N GLU A 98 -13.70 19.68 14.83
CA GLU A 98 -13.40 19.72 16.25
C GLU A 98 -12.25 18.78 16.59
N ASP A 99 -12.31 17.56 16.06
CA ASP A 99 -11.20 16.59 16.12
C ASP A 99 -9.94 17.17 15.47
N LEU A 100 -10.11 17.80 14.29
CA LEU A 100 -8.98 18.40 13.55
C LEU A 100 -8.29 19.49 14.37
N GLU A 101 -9.05 20.38 15.00
CA GLU A 101 -8.51 21.44 15.86
C GLU A 101 -7.74 20.84 17.05
N TYR A 102 -8.29 19.81 17.69
CA TYR A 102 -7.64 19.11 18.79
C TYR A 102 -6.28 18.51 18.36
N VAL A 103 -6.26 17.81 17.24
CA VAL A 103 -5.04 17.20 16.73
C VAL A 103 -4.00 18.26 16.34
N ILE A 104 -4.42 19.36 15.70
CA ILE A 104 -3.52 20.47 15.36
C ILE A 104 -2.88 21.08 16.61
N LYS A 105 -3.67 21.30 17.67
CA LYS A 105 -3.12 21.80 18.94
C LYS A 105 -2.08 20.86 19.56
N LYS A 106 -2.27 19.56 19.38
CA LYS A 106 -1.39 18.50 19.90
C LYS A 106 -0.05 18.39 19.14
N ILE A 107 -0.08 18.41 17.81
CA ILE A 107 1.08 18.10 16.98
C ILE A 107 1.66 19.29 16.20
N GLY A 108 0.91 20.37 16.05
CA GLY A 108 1.29 21.58 15.31
C GLY A 108 1.53 21.34 13.81
N TYR A 109 1.71 22.44 13.09
CA TYR A 109 2.02 22.42 11.66
C TYR A 109 3.52 22.13 11.37
N PRO A 110 3.89 21.72 10.15
CA PRO A 110 3.03 21.31 9.03
C PRO A 110 2.46 19.90 9.19
N LEU A 111 1.36 19.62 8.46
CA LEU A 111 0.59 18.39 8.56
C LEU A 111 0.48 17.65 7.23
N VAL A 112 0.11 16.38 7.34
CA VAL A 112 -0.41 15.55 6.25
C VAL A 112 -1.81 15.09 6.64
N LEU A 113 -2.77 15.25 5.73
CA LEU A 113 -4.11 14.69 5.86
C LEU A 113 -4.31 13.65 4.76
N LYS A 114 -4.83 12.47 5.11
CA LYS A 114 -5.06 11.39 4.15
C LYS A 114 -6.25 10.53 4.61
N PRO A 115 -7.08 10.01 3.69
CA PRO A 115 -8.16 9.10 4.07
C PRO A 115 -7.59 7.81 4.68
N LEU A 116 -8.27 7.28 5.71
CA LEU A 116 -7.86 6.03 6.35
C LEU A 116 -7.80 4.87 5.34
N ASP A 117 -8.84 4.73 4.53
CA ASP A 117 -8.99 3.64 3.54
C ASP A 117 -8.40 3.99 2.16
N GLY A 118 -7.74 5.16 2.04
CA GLY A 118 -7.14 5.61 0.80
C GLY A 118 -5.85 4.85 0.43
N ASN A 119 -5.65 4.64 -0.87
CA ASN A 119 -4.42 4.09 -1.41
C ASN A 119 -3.87 4.97 -2.56
N HIS A 120 -2.62 4.77 -2.95
CA HIS A 120 -1.95 5.51 -4.03
C HIS A 120 -1.99 7.04 -3.89
N GLY A 121 -2.07 7.56 -2.67
CA GLY A 121 -2.08 9.01 -2.40
C GLY A 121 -3.37 9.75 -2.78
N LYS A 122 -4.44 9.04 -3.16
CA LYS A 122 -5.72 9.67 -3.46
C LYS A 122 -6.31 10.32 -2.21
N GLY A 123 -6.74 11.57 -2.35
CA GLY A 123 -7.30 12.35 -1.24
C GLY A 123 -6.28 12.84 -0.21
N ALA A 124 -4.97 12.69 -0.46
CA ALA A 124 -3.95 13.17 0.46
C ALA A 124 -3.61 14.66 0.22
N SER A 125 -3.49 15.41 1.32
CA SER A 125 -2.97 16.78 1.37
C SER A 125 -1.68 16.79 2.17
N ILE A 126 -0.58 17.28 1.58
CA ILE A 126 0.77 17.19 2.13
C ILE A 126 1.31 18.59 2.42
N ASN A 127 2.09 18.73 3.50
CA ASN A 127 2.72 19.99 3.90
C ASN A 127 1.70 21.12 4.14
N VAL A 128 0.62 20.80 4.81
CA VAL A 128 -0.43 21.72 5.20
C VAL A 128 0.06 22.60 6.35
N LYS A 129 -0.01 23.93 6.21
CA LYS A 129 0.68 24.88 7.09
C LYS A 129 -0.25 25.80 7.90
N ASP A 130 -1.52 25.79 7.61
CA ASP A 130 -2.50 26.66 8.25
C ASP A 130 -3.88 25.99 8.37
N TRP A 131 -4.76 26.63 9.11
CA TRP A 131 -6.10 26.15 9.40
C TRP A 131 -6.99 26.02 8.16
N GLU A 132 -6.95 27.02 7.28
CA GLU A 132 -7.80 27.03 6.08
C GLU A 132 -7.41 25.90 5.13
N ALA A 133 -6.10 25.69 4.92
CA ALA A 133 -5.60 24.57 4.14
C ALA A 133 -5.92 23.21 4.81
N ALA A 134 -5.93 23.15 6.15
CA ALA A 134 -6.29 21.94 6.88
C ALA A 134 -7.77 21.57 6.71
N LYS A 135 -8.69 22.54 6.76
CA LYS A 135 -10.11 22.31 6.49
C LYS A 135 -10.36 21.80 5.07
N ILE A 136 -9.76 22.46 4.09
CA ILE A 136 -9.84 22.03 2.68
C ILE A 136 -9.28 20.61 2.53
N GLY A 137 -8.17 20.30 3.20
CA GLY A 137 -7.57 18.98 3.23
C GLY A 137 -8.46 17.91 3.84
N LEU A 138 -9.17 18.24 4.93
CA LEU A 138 -10.13 17.36 5.57
C LEU A 138 -11.30 17.04 4.63
N GLU A 139 -11.94 18.06 4.07
CA GLU A 139 -13.03 17.90 3.09
C GLU A 139 -12.59 17.09 1.86
N HIS A 140 -11.37 17.33 1.37
CA HIS A 140 -10.84 16.60 0.23
C HIS A 140 -10.62 15.11 0.56
N ALA A 141 -10.06 14.80 1.72
CA ALA A 141 -9.85 13.44 2.17
C ALA A 141 -11.18 12.71 2.43
N GLN A 142 -12.17 13.41 2.97
CA GLN A 142 -13.50 12.85 3.28
C GLN A 142 -14.32 12.44 2.04
N LYS A 143 -13.97 12.91 0.84
CA LYS A 143 -14.55 12.40 -0.42
C LYS A 143 -14.21 10.93 -0.68
N TYR A 144 -13.17 10.41 -0.01
CA TYR A 144 -12.70 9.03 -0.17
C TYR A 144 -12.96 8.14 1.06
N GLY A 145 -13.37 8.72 2.18
CA GLY A 145 -13.72 7.99 3.40
C GLY A 145 -13.95 8.93 4.57
N ARG A 146 -14.90 8.60 5.44
CA ARG A 146 -15.29 9.45 6.56
C ARG A 146 -14.16 9.73 7.55
N LYS A 147 -13.30 8.72 7.81
CA LYS A 147 -12.16 8.84 8.74
C LYS A 147 -10.93 9.32 8.00
N VAL A 148 -10.30 10.35 8.52
CA VAL A 148 -9.10 10.97 7.97
C VAL A 148 -7.96 10.85 8.97
N ILE A 149 -6.82 10.37 8.52
CA ILE A 149 -5.59 10.37 9.31
C ILE A 149 -4.95 11.74 9.17
N VAL A 150 -4.70 12.41 10.30
CA VAL A 150 -3.96 13.67 10.38
C VAL A 150 -2.65 13.41 11.10
N GLU A 151 -1.53 13.66 10.44
CA GLU A 151 -0.20 13.35 10.96
C GLU A 151 0.74 14.53 10.78
N LYS A 152 1.78 14.58 11.61
CA LYS A 152 2.89 15.51 11.44
C LYS A 152 3.57 15.27 10.10
N TYR A 153 3.77 16.30 9.31
CA TYR A 153 4.59 16.22 8.11
C TYR A 153 6.06 16.01 8.48
N ILE A 154 6.65 14.97 7.95
CA ILE A 154 8.08 14.67 8.13
C ILE A 154 8.79 15.05 6.83
N SER A 155 9.78 15.93 6.94
CA SER A 155 10.65 16.28 5.82
C SER A 155 11.76 15.22 5.66
N GLY A 156 12.11 14.89 4.42
CA GLY A 156 13.15 13.91 4.14
C GLY A 156 12.97 13.24 2.79
N TYR A 157 13.65 12.12 2.60
CA TYR A 157 13.55 11.29 1.42
C TYR A 157 12.67 10.08 1.70
N ASP A 158 11.83 9.74 0.72
CA ASP A 158 11.03 8.53 0.78
C ASP A 158 11.84 7.34 0.25
N PHE A 159 11.87 6.27 1.02
CA PHE A 159 12.52 5.02 0.64
C PHE A 159 11.51 3.87 0.64
N ARG A 160 11.66 2.97 -0.31
CA ARG A 160 11.00 1.66 -0.29
C ARG A 160 12.01 0.62 0.11
N ILE A 161 11.73 -0.08 1.20
CA ILE A 161 12.59 -1.14 1.71
C ILE A 161 11.88 -2.47 1.47
N LEU A 162 12.57 -3.39 0.80
CA LEU A 162 12.10 -4.76 0.63
C LEU A 162 12.77 -5.64 1.68
N VAL A 163 11.96 -6.29 2.50
CA VAL A 163 12.45 -7.23 3.51
C VAL A 163 11.89 -8.62 3.19
N ILE A 164 12.76 -9.60 3.02
CA ILE A 164 12.40 -10.99 2.75
C ILE A 164 13.09 -11.86 3.78
N ASN A 165 12.33 -12.65 4.53
CA ASN A 165 12.87 -13.55 5.56
C ASN A 165 13.86 -12.83 6.51
N HIS A 166 13.42 -11.68 7.06
CA HIS A 166 14.18 -10.82 7.98
C HIS A 166 15.49 -10.24 7.42
N LYS A 167 15.68 -10.26 6.10
CA LYS A 167 16.86 -9.65 5.42
C LYS A 167 16.39 -8.54 4.49
N MET A 168 17.11 -7.42 4.53
CA MET A 168 16.93 -6.25 3.67
C MET A 168 17.85 -6.34 2.45
#